data_30e84564c6dde9142e0f0dabc38efbf2
#
_entry.id   30e84564c6dde9142e0f0dabc38efbf2
#
_cell.length_a   1.000
_cell.length_b   1.000
_cell.length_c   1.000
_cell.angle_alpha   90.00
_cell.angle_beta   90.00
_cell.angle_gamma   90.00
#
_symmetry.space_group_name_H-M   'P 1'
#
loop_
_entity.id
_entity.type
_entity.pdbx_description
1 polymer ?
#
loop_
_entity_poly.entity_id
_entity_poly.type
_entity_poly.pdbx_seq_one_letter_code
_entity_poly.pdbx_strand_id
1 'polypeptide(L)'
;MDQKIKEMLRGIRHVALDMDGTIYMGSTLFPFTIPFLERLKQMGITYSFLTNNPSRSIDAYLQKLEHMGIHATEKEIYNTTIATIDYIHSHYPEARKLFLLGTPSMTEQFLKAGFISTADDPDDVPDIVVAAFDMTLTYSRACRAAWWIKQGLPYIATNPDFVCPTNERTILVDCGSICRMLETAGGRKPDITLGKPDPNMLLGIQQQMGLRAEEICMVGDRIYTDIAMAHNAGAVGCLVLSGETTMEVARQAPRQPDLIARDIQQLGEWLAESRA
;
A
#
# COMPACT_ATOMS: atom_id res chain seq x y z
N MET A 1 13.63 15.59 -23.76
CA MET A 1 12.80 14.40 -23.40
C MET A 1 12.36 13.70 -24.68
N ASP A 2 12.41 12.36 -24.73
CA ASP A 2 11.89 11.55 -25.85
C ASP A 2 10.38 11.81 -26.04
N GLN A 3 9.91 11.85 -27.31
CA GLN A 3 8.51 12.11 -27.67
C GLN A 3 7.55 11.11 -27.03
N LYS A 4 7.90 9.84 -26.99
CA LYS A 4 7.12 8.77 -26.36
C LYS A 4 6.94 9.00 -24.85
N ILE A 5 8.04 9.38 -24.16
CA ILE A 5 8.00 9.73 -22.74
C ILE A 5 7.14 10.97 -22.51
N LYS A 6 7.24 11.98 -23.38
CA LYS A 6 6.44 13.20 -23.29
C LYS A 6 4.94 12.90 -23.42
N GLU A 7 4.54 12.04 -24.37
CA GLU A 7 3.14 11.61 -24.55
C GLU A 7 2.63 10.82 -23.33
N MET A 8 3.41 9.88 -22.81
CA MET A 8 3.09 9.11 -21.60
C MET A 8 2.86 10.05 -20.41
N LEU A 9 3.78 10.96 -20.14
CA LEU A 9 3.67 11.92 -19.02
C LEU A 9 2.47 12.88 -19.19
N ARG A 10 2.15 13.29 -20.41
CA ARG A 10 0.97 14.12 -20.71
C ARG A 10 -0.33 13.40 -20.36
N GLY A 11 -0.36 12.07 -20.49
CA GLY A 11 -1.51 11.23 -20.15
C GLY A 11 -1.76 11.08 -18.65
N ILE A 12 -0.79 11.33 -17.78
CA ILE A 12 -0.92 11.14 -16.34
C ILE A 12 -1.93 12.09 -15.73
N ARG A 13 -2.90 11.57 -15.00
CA ARG A 13 -3.97 12.27 -14.30
C ARG A 13 -3.93 12.08 -12.79
N HIS A 14 -3.30 11.00 -12.34
CA HIS A 14 -3.14 10.69 -10.94
C HIS A 14 -1.72 10.20 -10.64
N VAL A 15 -1.18 10.63 -9.49
CA VAL A 15 0.13 10.18 -8.99
C VAL A 15 -0.09 9.44 -7.68
N ALA A 16 0.17 8.13 -7.69
CA ALA A 16 0.19 7.29 -6.51
C ALA A 16 1.61 7.31 -5.90
N LEU A 17 1.75 7.85 -4.69
CA LEU A 17 3.03 8.09 -4.04
C LEU A 17 3.28 7.07 -2.94
N ASP A 18 4.37 6.33 -3.02
CA ASP A 18 4.93 5.73 -1.82
C ASP A 18 5.35 6.82 -0.83
N MET A 19 5.56 6.46 0.43
CA MET A 19 5.81 7.45 1.48
C MET A 19 7.28 7.49 1.91
N ASP A 20 7.77 6.45 2.59
CA ASP A 20 9.14 6.44 3.13
C ASP A 20 10.16 6.22 2.01
N GLY A 21 11.16 7.08 1.91
CA GLY A 21 12.11 7.07 0.78
C GLY A 21 11.65 7.85 -0.45
N THR A 22 10.37 8.24 -0.52
CA THR A 22 9.77 8.95 -1.66
C THR A 22 9.42 10.40 -1.34
N ILE A 23 8.64 10.64 -0.27
CA ILE A 23 8.22 11.98 0.16
C ILE A 23 8.88 12.44 1.45
N TYR A 24 9.37 11.52 2.26
CA TYR A 24 10.15 11.75 3.48
C TYR A 24 11.12 10.59 3.75
N MET A 25 12.03 10.75 4.70
CA MET A 25 12.83 9.67 5.27
C MET A 25 12.62 9.64 6.79
N GLY A 26 11.99 8.58 7.31
CA GLY A 26 11.63 8.45 8.72
C GLY A 26 10.68 9.55 9.20
N SER A 27 11.20 10.52 9.93
CA SER A 27 10.45 11.71 10.40
C SER A 27 10.80 13.00 9.67
N THR A 28 11.71 12.96 8.67
CA THR A 28 12.21 14.15 7.98
C THR A 28 11.62 14.28 6.59
N LEU A 29 10.81 15.30 6.37
CA LEU A 29 10.24 15.62 5.08
C LEU A 29 11.35 16.03 4.10
N PHE A 30 11.29 15.54 2.86
CA PHE A 30 12.18 16.03 1.81
C PHE A 30 11.79 17.45 1.37
N PRO A 31 12.75 18.35 1.12
CA PRO A 31 12.47 19.76 0.83
C PRO A 31 11.68 19.98 -0.46
N PHE A 32 11.71 19.02 -1.36
CA PHE A 32 11.01 19.07 -2.65
C PHE A 32 9.56 18.57 -2.58
N THR A 33 9.12 17.97 -1.46
CA THR A 33 7.81 17.31 -1.38
C THR A 33 6.65 18.30 -1.50
N ILE A 34 6.62 19.34 -0.66
CA ILE A 34 5.53 20.33 -0.70
C ILE A 34 5.47 21.04 -2.07
N PRO A 35 6.59 21.56 -2.61
CA PRO A 35 6.58 22.15 -3.94
C PRO A 35 6.08 21.21 -5.05
N PHE A 36 6.38 19.90 -4.96
CA PHE A 36 5.89 18.92 -5.90
C PHE A 36 4.37 18.73 -5.81
N LEU A 37 3.81 18.57 -4.61
CA LEU A 37 2.36 18.41 -4.41
C LEU A 37 1.59 19.65 -4.88
N GLU A 38 2.10 20.86 -4.60
CA GLU A 38 1.53 22.11 -5.11
C GLU A 38 1.55 22.18 -6.66
N ARG A 39 2.65 21.74 -7.27
CA ARG A 39 2.77 21.66 -8.72
C ARG A 39 1.77 20.70 -9.34
N LEU A 40 1.55 19.53 -8.74
CA LEU A 40 0.50 18.59 -9.17
C LEU A 40 -0.88 19.27 -9.15
N LYS A 41 -1.23 19.96 -8.06
CA LYS A 41 -2.48 20.70 -7.91
C LYS A 41 -2.64 21.77 -9.02
N GLN A 42 -1.59 22.53 -9.30
CA GLN A 42 -1.58 23.53 -10.37
C GLN A 42 -1.80 22.94 -11.76
N MET A 43 -1.34 21.71 -12.00
CA MET A 43 -1.54 20.98 -13.25
C MET A 43 -2.88 20.22 -13.31
N GLY A 44 -3.68 20.25 -12.24
CA GLY A 44 -4.93 19.49 -12.14
C GLY A 44 -4.70 17.98 -12.03
N ILE A 45 -3.51 17.54 -11.57
CA ILE A 45 -3.18 16.15 -11.33
C ILE A 45 -3.49 15.84 -9.87
N THR A 46 -4.32 14.82 -9.65
CA THR A 46 -4.61 14.33 -8.29
C THR A 46 -3.49 13.43 -7.78
N TYR A 47 -3.43 13.20 -6.47
CA TYR A 47 -2.46 12.28 -5.89
C TYR A 47 -3.04 11.52 -4.70
N SER A 48 -2.41 10.39 -4.35
CA SER A 48 -2.66 9.64 -3.13
C SER A 48 -1.36 9.10 -2.55
N PHE A 49 -1.33 8.93 -1.22
CA PHE A 49 -0.22 8.35 -0.47
C PHE A 49 -0.51 6.88 -0.19
N LEU A 50 0.39 6.00 -0.63
CA LEU A 50 0.24 4.55 -0.53
C LEU A 50 1.20 3.96 0.50
N THR A 51 0.69 3.08 1.36
CA THR A 51 1.52 2.38 2.33
C THR A 51 1.09 0.92 2.52
N ASN A 52 2.07 0.02 2.63
CA ASN A 52 1.82 -1.37 2.98
C ASN A 52 1.45 -1.57 4.46
N ASN A 53 1.65 -0.56 5.29
CA ASN A 53 1.45 -0.70 6.73
C ASN A 53 -0.02 -0.48 7.14
N PRO A 54 -0.75 -1.53 7.55
CA PRO A 54 -2.15 -1.46 7.99
C PRO A 54 -2.29 -1.11 9.48
N SER A 55 -1.19 -1.07 10.24
CA SER A 55 -1.24 -1.04 11.71
C SER A 55 -1.69 0.29 12.30
N ARG A 56 -1.68 1.37 11.51
CA ARG A 56 -2.07 2.71 11.91
C ARG A 56 -3.40 3.10 11.27
N SER A 57 -4.19 3.90 12.00
CA SER A 57 -5.41 4.48 11.47
C SER A 57 -5.11 5.54 10.39
N ILE A 58 -6.10 5.84 9.56
CA ILE A 58 -6.02 6.97 8.60
C ILE A 58 -5.72 8.27 9.34
N ASP A 59 -6.39 8.52 10.48
CA ASP A 59 -6.16 9.71 11.32
C ASP A 59 -4.69 9.83 11.77
N ALA A 60 -4.05 8.71 12.13
CA ALA A 60 -2.64 8.72 12.53
C ALA A 60 -1.71 9.06 11.36
N TYR A 61 -2.04 8.65 10.13
CA TYR A 61 -1.32 9.07 8.93
C TYR A 61 -1.53 10.54 8.63
N LEU A 62 -2.77 11.03 8.71
CA LEU A 62 -3.09 12.45 8.53
C LEU A 62 -2.35 13.32 9.54
N GLN A 63 -2.35 12.94 10.81
CA GLN A 63 -1.59 13.65 11.85
C GLN A 63 -0.08 13.66 11.57
N LYS A 64 0.50 12.53 11.13
CA LYS A 64 1.91 12.46 10.74
C LYS A 64 2.22 13.41 9.59
N LEU A 65 1.40 13.44 8.55
CA LEU A 65 1.56 14.31 7.39
C LEU A 65 1.38 15.79 7.77
N GLU A 66 0.40 16.10 8.60
CA GLU A 66 0.15 17.46 9.12
C GLU A 66 1.36 17.99 9.91
N HIS A 67 1.96 17.17 10.78
CA HIS A 67 3.20 17.54 11.49
C HIS A 67 4.38 17.81 10.56
N MET A 68 4.36 17.25 9.35
CA MET A 68 5.34 17.51 8.30
C MET A 68 4.95 18.69 7.38
N GLY A 69 3.80 19.35 7.63
CA GLY A 69 3.29 20.45 6.83
C GLY A 69 2.54 20.01 5.57
N ILE A 70 2.14 18.75 5.47
CA ILE A 70 1.32 18.24 4.35
C ILE A 70 -0.14 18.14 4.82
N HIS A 71 -0.99 19.00 4.29
CA HIS A 71 -2.43 18.99 4.55
C HIS A 71 -3.12 17.98 3.64
N ALA A 72 -3.16 16.72 4.07
CA ALA A 72 -3.80 15.63 3.35
C ALA A 72 -5.23 15.39 3.86
N THR A 73 -6.06 14.79 3.02
CA THR A 73 -7.41 14.33 3.35
C THR A 73 -7.47 12.81 3.43
N GLU A 74 -8.50 12.26 4.07
CA GLU A 74 -8.70 10.79 4.15
C GLU A 74 -8.70 10.14 2.76
N LYS A 75 -9.25 10.82 1.74
CA LYS A 75 -9.32 10.32 0.36
C LYS A 75 -7.96 10.24 -0.33
N GLU A 76 -6.96 10.92 0.19
CA GLU A 76 -5.60 10.90 -0.34
C GLU A 76 -4.72 9.85 0.33
N ILE A 77 -5.21 9.13 1.37
CA ILE A 77 -4.50 8.02 2.01
C ILE A 77 -5.08 6.69 1.53
N TYR A 78 -4.21 5.82 1.02
CA TYR A 78 -4.60 4.48 0.59
C TYR A 78 -3.63 3.45 1.20
N ASN A 79 -4.07 2.81 2.28
CA ASN A 79 -3.31 1.76 2.96
C ASN A 79 -3.82 0.36 2.59
N THR A 80 -3.11 -0.68 3.01
CA THR A 80 -3.51 -2.05 2.71
C THR A 80 -4.79 -2.50 3.43
N THR A 81 -5.23 -1.81 4.49
CA THR A 81 -6.56 -2.04 5.08
C THR A 81 -7.66 -1.65 4.10
N ILE A 82 -7.57 -0.47 3.48
CA ILE A 82 -8.54 -0.02 2.44
C ILE A 82 -8.50 -0.98 1.26
N ALA A 83 -7.32 -1.34 0.77
CA ALA A 83 -7.17 -2.29 -0.33
C ALA A 83 -7.82 -3.65 -0.01
N THR A 84 -7.70 -4.12 1.24
CA THR A 84 -8.31 -5.37 1.70
C THR A 84 -9.84 -5.26 1.76
N ILE A 85 -10.37 -4.14 2.24
CA ILE A 85 -11.80 -3.86 2.27
C ILE A 85 -12.38 -3.85 0.85
N ASP A 86 -11.76 -3.11 -0.07
CA ASP A 86 -12.17 -3.03 -1.48
C ASP A 86 -12.12 -4.40 -2.16
N TYR A 87 -11.06 -5.18 -1.88
CA TYR A 87 -10.93 -6.54 -2.38
C TYR A 87 -12.04 -7.46 -1.87
N ILE A 88 -12.37 -7.42 -0.57
CA ILE A 88 -13.43 -8.24 0.01
C ILE A 88 -14.78 -7.85 -0.59
N HIS A 89 -15.11 -6.56 -0.68
CA HIS A 89 -16.35 -6.10 -1.29
C HIS A 89 -16.51 -6.57 -2.74
N SER A 90 -15.41 -6.60 -3.51
CA SER A 90 -15.43 -6.97 -4.92
C SER A 90 -15.50 -8.49 -5.15
N HIS A 91 -14.81 -9.29 -4.32
CA HIS A 91 -14.63 -10.72 -4.56
C HIS A 91 -15.47 -11.61 -3.63
N TYR A 92 -15.91 -11.05 -2.49
CA TYR A 92 -16.73 -11.75 -1.49
C TYR A 92 -17.93 -10.87 -1.07
N PRO A 93 -18.82 -10.48 -2.00
CA PRO A 93 -19.87 -9.49 -1.73
C PRO A 93 -20.85 -9.89 -0.64
N GLU A 94 -20.95 -11.19 -0.33
CA GLU A 94 -21.81 -11.73 0.73
C GLU A 94 -21.12 -11.80 2.10
N ALA A 95 -19.79 -11.63 2.17
CA ALA A 95 -19.06 -11.68 3.43
C ALA A 95 -19.43 -10.51 4.35
N ARG A 96 -19.68 -10.82 5.62
CA ARG A 96 -20.05 -9.84 6.65
C ARG A 96 -19.22 -9.99 7.91
N LYS A 97 -18.89 -11.22 8.30
CA LYS A 97 -18.16 -11.53 9.52
C LYS A 97 -16.70 -11.85 9.20
N LEU A 98 -15.77 -11.16 9.85
CA LEU A 98 -14.34 -11.35 9.63
C LEU A 98 -13.64 -11.72 10.94
N PHE A 99 -12.74 -12.70 10.88
CA PHE A 99 -11.76 -12.89 11.93
C PHE A 99 -10.55 -12.03 11.60
N LEU A 100 -10.37 -10.94 12.36
CA LEU A 100 -9.34 -9.93 12.11
C LEU A 100 -8.13 -10.16 13.01
N LEU A 101 -7.02 -10.65 12.47
CA LEU A 101 -5.73 -10.73 13.14
C LEU A 101 -4.92 -9.49 12.76
N GLY A 102 -5.15 -8.39 13.46
CA GLY A 102 -4.58 -7.06 13.24
C GLY A 102 -4.77 -6.16 14.44
N THR A 103 -4.23 -4.93 14.35
CA THR A 103 -4.33 -3.94 15.41
C THR A 103 -5.77 -3.46 15.64
N PRO A 104 -6.09 -2.88 16.82
CA PRO A 104 -7.38 -2.25 17.05
C PRO A 104 -7.71 -1.17 16.02
N SER A 105 -6.74 -0.37 15.59
CA SER A 105 -6.93 0.66 14.56
C SER A 105 -7.35 0.08 13.21
N MET A 106 -6.75 -1.05 12.81
CA MET A 106 -7.18 -1.77 11.60
C MET A 106 -8.61 -2.31 11.76
N THR A 107 -8.89 -2.96 12.89
CA THR A 107 -10.22 -3.50 13.19
C THR A 107 -11.29 -2.41 13.08
N GLU A 108 -11.04 -1.22 13.64
CA GLU A 108 -11.97 -0.08 13.55
C GLU A 108 -12.27 0.33 12.11
N GLN A 109 -11.29 0.31 11.20
CA GLN A 109 -11.50 0.61 9.78
C GLN A 109 -12.45 -0.41 9.12
N PHE A 110 -12.29 -1.71 9.41
CA PHE A 110 -13.21 -2.75 8.92
C PHE A 110 -14.63 -2.58 9.47
N LEU A 111 -14.78 -2.23 10.77
CA LEU A 111 -16.08 -1.95 11.37
C LEU A 111 -16.77 -0.73 10.74
N LYS A 112 -16.01 0.35 10.47
CA LYS A 112 -16.50 1.54 9.75
C LYS A 112 -16.94 1.20 8.32
N ALA A 113 -16.32 0.22 7.69
CA ALA A 113 -16.70 -0.28 6.36
C ALA A 113 -17.92 -1.23 6.38
N GLY A 114 -18.53 -1.50 7.55
CA GLY A 114 -19.72 -2.29 7.71
C GLY A 114 -19.50 -3.77 7.99
N PHE A 115 -18.27 -4.22 8.20
CA PHE A 115 -17.99 -5.59 8.62
C PHE A 115 -18.18 -5.79 10.12
N ILE A 116 -18.36 -7.04 10.53
CA ILE A 116 -18.47 -7.48 11.92
C ILE A 116 -17.20 -8.28 12.25
N SER A 117 -16.48 -7.89 13.30
CA SER A 117 -15.35 -8.69 13.81
C SER A 117 -15.88 -9.81 14.70
N THR A 118 -15.48 -11.06 14.41
CA THR A 118 -15.79 -12.20 15.27
C THR A 118 -14.93 -12.21 16.54
N ALA A 119 -15.45 -12.83 17.60
CA ALA A 119 -14.74 -13.08 18.83
C ALA A 119 -13.70 -14.21 18.66
N ASP A 120 -12.82 -14.38 19.66
CA ASP A 120 -11.99 -15.57 19.80
C ASP A 120 -12.80 -16.73 20.40
N ASP A 121 -13.85 -17.13 19.67
CA ASP A 121 -14.83 -18.15 20.03
C ASP A 121 -14.99 -19.15 18.87
N PRO A 122 -14.91 -20.49 19.13
CA PRO A 122 -15.08 -21.50 18.08
C PRO A 122 -16.47 -21.52 17.44
N ASP A 123 -17.50 -21.00 18.14
CA ASP A 123 -18.87 -21.01 17.66
C ASP A 123 -19.23 -19.72 16.89
N ASP A 124 -18.40 -18.68 16.96
CA ASP A 124 -18.56 -17.44 16.19
C ASP A 124 -17.80 -17.50 14.85
N VAL A 125 -18.32 -18.30 13.93
CA VAL A 125 -17.68 -18.63 12.65
C VAL A 125 -17.58 -17.40 11.76
N PRO A 126 -16.35 -17.02 11.28
CA PRO A 126 -16.18 -15.95 10.31
C PRO A 126 -16.44 -16.42 8.88
N ASP A 127 -16.73 -15.47 7.98
CA ASP A 127 -16.75 -15.71 6.54
C ASP A 127 -15.32 -15.74 5.97
N ILE A 128 -14.41 -14.90 6.52
CA ILE A 128 -13.03 -14.73 6.04
C ILE A 128 -12.09 -14.51 7.24
N VAL A 129 -10.89 -15.07 7.15
CA VAL A 129 -9.76 -14.75 8.04
C VAL A 129 -8.88 -13.70 7.37
N VAL A 130 -8.64 -12.58 8.03
CA VAL A 130 -7.73 -11.52 7.58
C VAL A 130 -6.54 -11.44 8.53
N ALA A 131 -5.34 -11.67 8.03
CA ALA A 131 -4.09 -11.48 8.78
C ALA A 131 -3.37 -10.21 8.32
N ALA A 132 -2.82 -9.50 9.28
CA ALA A 132 -2.15 -8.22 9.08
C ALA A 132 -0.94 -8.07 10.01
N PHE A 133 -0.24 -6.95 9.89
CA PHE A 133 0.73 -6.51 10.88
C PHE A 133 0.02 -6.22 12.21
N ASP A 134 0.23 -7.07 13.20
CA ASP A 134 -0.45 -7.01 14.49
C ASP A 134 0.54 -6.94 15.67
N MET A 135 0.77 -5.73 16.18
CA MET A 135 1.57 -5.49 17.38
C MET A 135 0.84 -5.86 18.68
N THR A 136 -0.43 -6.24 18.60
CA THR A 136 -1.28 -6.68 19.73
C THR A 136 -1.59 -8.17 19.68
N LEU A 137 -0.85 -8.93 18.85
CA LEU A 137 -1.02 -10.36 18.65
C LEU A 137 -0.95 -11.10 19.99
N THR A 138 -1.97 -11.93 20.25
CA THR A 138 -1.97 -12.85 21.39
C THR A 138 -1.90 -14.29 20.89
N TYR A 139 -1.40 -15.17 21.75
CA TYR A 139 -1.30 -16.60 21.42
C TYR A 139 -2.67 -17.21 21.10
N SER A 140 -3.72 -16.88 21.87
CA SER A 140 -5.09 -17.38 21.62
C SER A 140 -5.61 -16.97 20.25
N ARG A 141 -5.44 -15.69 19.86
CA ARG A 141 -5.86 -15.20 18.54
C ARG A 141 -5.09 -15.85 17.40
N ALA A 142 -3.78 -16.11 17.57
CA ALA A 142 -2.99 -16.85 16.61
C ALA A 142 -3.50 -18.32 16.45
N CYS A 143 -3.79 -18.99 17.55
CA CYS A 143 -4.37 -20.34 17.55
C CYS A 143 -5.74 -20.36 16.85
N ARG A 144 -6.60 -19.38 17.12
CA ARG A 144 -7.92 -19.29 16.50
C ARG A 144 -7.82 -19.03 15.00
N ALA A 145 -6.95 -18.11 14.56
CA ALA A 145 -6.69 -17.88 13.14
C ALA A 145 -6.22 -19.17 12.45
N ALA A 146 -5.22 -19.85 13.01
CA ALA A 146 -4.70 -21.11 12.46
C ALA A 146 -5.80 -22.20 12.38
N TRP A 147 -6.70 -22.24 13.38
CA TRP A 147 -7.86 -23.14 13.39
C TRP A 147 -8.77 -22.88 12.21
N TRP A 148 -9.22 -21.61 11.98
CA TRP A 148 -10.10 -21.26 10.89
C TRP A 148 -9.45 -21.51 9.51
N ILE A 149 -8.16 -21.20 9.37
CA ILE A 149 -7.37 -21.49 8.18
C ILE A 149 -7.38 -23.01 7.89
N LYS A 150 -7.20 -23.83 8.91
CA LYS A 150 -7.23 -25.28 8.77
C LYS A 150 -8.61 -25.82 8.41
N GLN A 151 -9.70 -25.14 8.82
CA GLN A 151 -11.07 -25.48 8.42
C GLN A 151 -11.36 -25.14 6.95
N GLY A 152 -10.44 -24.48 6.23
CA GLY A 152 -10.60 -24.18 4.81
C GLY A 152 -11.31 -22.85 4.52
N LEU A 153 -11.51 -21.99 5.52
CA LEU A 153 -12.10 -20.66 5.30
C LEU A 153 -11.19 -19.79 4.40
N PRO A 154 -11.76 -18.86 3.61
CA PRO A 154 -10.98 -17.89 2.86
C PRO A 154 -9.99 -17.16 3.77
N TYR A 155 -8.74 -17.01 3.31
CA TYR A 155 -7.65 -16.46 4.09
C TYR A 155 -6.91 -15.39 3.30
N ILE A 156 -6.96 -14.15 3.77
CA ILE A 156 -6.36 -12.97 3.13
C ILE A 156 -5.26 -12.41 4.02
N ALA A 157 -4.10 -12.09 3.44
CA ALA A 157 -3.04 -11.32 4.07
C ALA A 157 -3.06 -9.88 3.53
N THR A 158 -2.94 -8.88 4.42
CA THR A 158 -2.99 -7.47 4.02
C THR A 158 -1.73 -6.99 3.31
N ASN A 159 -0.57 -7.58 3.59
CA ASN A 159 0.72 -7.21 3.00
C ASN A 159 1.75 -8.36 3.09
N PRO A 160 2.75 -8.38 2.21
CA PRO A 160 3.75 -9.45 2.18
C PRO A 160 4.94 -9.24 3.12
N ASP A 161 5.07 -8.07 3.75
CA ASP A 161 6.29 -7.67 4.46
C ASP A 161 6.57 -8.58 5.66
N PHE A 162 7.82 -9.07 5.78
CA PHE A 162 8.24 -9.91 6.90
C PHE A 162 8.60 -9.11 8.14
N VAL A 163 9.11 -7.90 7.96
CA VAL A 163 9.50 -6.98 9.02
C VAL A 163 9.09 -5.56 8.65
N CYS A 164 8.65 -4.78 9.64
CA CYS A 164 8.40 -3.36 9.49
C CYS A 164 9.64 -2.59 9.95
N PRO A 165 10.16 -1.63 9.16
CA PRO A 165 11.28 -0.79 9.57
C PRO A 165 10.99 -0.02 10.86
N THR A 166 11.99 0.09 11.73
CA THR A 166 11.93 0.85 12.98
C THR A 166 13.28 1.46 13.31
N ASN A 167 13.29 2.58 14.01
CA ASN A 167 14.49 3.21 14.57
C ASN A 167 14.84 2.66 15.96
N GLU A 168 14.01 1.78 16.51
CA GLU A 168 14.25 1.16 17.81
C GLU A 168 15.22 -0.01 17.70
N ARG A 169 15.83 -0.40 18.83
CA ARG A 169 16.74 -1.56 18.90
C ARG A 169 15.94 -2.87 18.98
N THR A 170 15.08 -3.11 18.01
CA THR A 170 14.24 -4.30 17.92
C THR A 170 13.91 -4.61 16.47
N ILE A 171 13.23 -5.73 16.24
CA ILE A 171 12.62 -6.10 14.95
C ILE A 171 11.11 -6.11 15.15
N LEU A 172 10.39 -5.39 14.31
CA LEU A 172 8.93 -5.46 14.28
C LEU A 172 8.52 -6.57 13.31
N VAL A 173 7.94 -7.64 13.86
CA VAL A 173 7.45 -8.80 13.11
C VAL A 173 6.20 -8.40 12.36
N ASP A 174 6.25 -8.40 11.02
CA ASP A 174 5.15 -7.95 10.17
C ASP A 174 4.28 -9.10 9.65
N CYS A 175 3.26 -8.78 8.87
CA CYS A 175 2.22 -9.68 8.36
C CYS A 175 2.78 -10.93 7.69
N GLY A 176 3.78 -10.81 6.82
CA GLY A 176 4.39 -11.95 6.13
C GLY A 176 4.97 -12.99 7.10
N SER A 177 5.61 -12.55 8.20
CA SER A 177 6.12 -13.43 9.24
C SER A 177 4.99 -14.10 10.04
N ILE A 178 3.93 -13.34 10.36
CA ILE A 178 2.73 -13.88 11.01
C ILE A 178 2.08 -14.93 10.09
N CYS A 179 1.96 -14.66 8.80
CA CYS A 179 1.43 -15.63 7.83
C CYS A 179 2.28 -16.90 7.75
N ARG A 180 3.60 -16.81 7.85
CA ARG A 180 4.46 -18.01 7.92
C ARG A 180 4.22 -18.86 9.16
N MET A 181 4.02 -18.23 10.30
CA MET A 181 3.62 -18.94 11.54
C MET A 181 2.28 -19.65 11.36
N LEU A 182 1.27 -18.94 10.79
CA LEU A 182 -0.06 -19.48 10.52
C LEU A 182 -0.03 -20.60 9.47
N GLU A 183 0.79 -20.48 8.43
CA GLU A 183 1.02 -21.52 7.42
C GLU A 183 1.55 -22.79 8.05
N THR A 184 2.54 -22.68 8.93
CA THR A 184 3.12 -23.82 9.64
C THR A 184 2.10 -24.53 10.52
N ALA A 185 1.22 -23.81 11.21
CA ALA A 185 0.23 -24.37 12.13
C ALA A 185 -1.06 -24.82 11.42
N GLY A 186 -1.55 -24.05 10.45
CA GLY A 186 -2.81 -24.26 9.74
C GLY A 186 -2.68 -25.08 8.44
N GLY A 187 -1.44 -25.25 7.92
CA GLY A 187 -1.13 -26.03 6.73
C GLY A 187 -1.44 -25.33 5.40
N ARG A 188 -1.80 -24.03 5.40
CA ARG A 188 -2.15 -23.25 4.21
C ARG A 188 -1.51 -21.86 4.22
N LYS A 189 -1.13 -21.41 3.03
CA LYS A 189 -0.79 -20.00 2.77
C LYS A 189 -2.06 -19.16 2.61
N PRO A 190 -1.95 -17.81 2.70
CA PRO A 190 -3.03 -16.94 2.25
C PRO A 190 -3.46 -17.28 0.82
N ASP A 191 -4.78 -17.21 0.56
CA ASP A 191 -5.33 -17.36 -0.78
C ASP A 191 -4.92 -16.18 -1.66
N ILE A 192 -4.78 -15.00 -1.03
CA ILE A 192 -4.17 -13.82 -1.62
C ILE A 192 -3.38 -13.04 -0.56
N THR A 193 -2.30 -12.41 -1.01
CA THR A 193 -1.54 -11.43 -0.24
C THR A 193 -1.61 -10.11 -0.97
N LEU A 194 -2.29 -9.14 -0.36
CA LEU A 194 -2.45 -7.78 -0.87
C LEU A 194 -1.24 -6.89 -0.53
N GLY A 195 -1.33 -5.62 -0.85
CA GLY A 195 -0.21 -4.69 -0.69
C GLY A 195 0.84 -4.82 -1.78
N LYS A 196 1.68 -3.81 -1.93
CA LYS A 196 2.76 -3.80 -2.94
C LYS A 196 3.65 -5.04 -2.81
N PRO A 197 3.94 -5.80 -3.88
CA PRO A 197 3.76 -5.53 -5.30
C PRO A 197 2.42 -6.03 -5.91
N ASP A 198 1.43 -6.42 -5.11
CA ASP A 198 0.12 -6.84 -5.61
C ASP A 198 -0.60 -5.64 -6.28
N PRO A 199 -1.24 -5.80 -7.45
CA PRO A 199 -1.82 -4.69 -8.19
C PRO A 199 -3.09 -4.10 -7.55
N ASN A 200 -3.74 -4.79 -6.63
CA ASN A 200 -5.07 -4.43 -6.14
C ASN A 200 -5.15 -3.03 -5.53
N MET A 201 -4.07 -2.50 -4.94
CA MET A 201 -4.05 -1.12 -4.46
C MET A 201 -4.25 -0.11 -5.62
N LEU A 202 -3.56 -0.28 -6.74
CA LEU A 202 -3.72 0.60 -7.91
C LEU A 202 -5.04 0.31 -8.64
N LEU A 203 -5.49 -0.94 -8.71
CA LEU A 203 -6.79 -1.29 -9.29
C LEU A 203 -7.95 -0.67 -8.48
N GLY A 204 -7.86 -0.63 -7.16
CA GLY A 204 -8.82 0.07 -6.31
C GLY A 204 -8.87 1.58 -6.61
N ILE A 205 -7.72 2.24 -6.74
CA ILE A 205 -7.64 3.66 -7.13
C ILE A 205 -8.23 3.88 -8.53
N GLN A 206 -7.91 3.02 -9.49
CA GLN A 206 -8.49 3.07 -10.84
C GLN A 206 -10.01 3.05 -10.80
N GLN A 207 -10.58 2.11 -10.05
CA GLN A 207 -12.03 1.95 -9.93
C GLN A 207 -12.67 3.16 -9.24
N GLN A 208 -12.11 3.62 -8.12
CA GLN A 208 -12.64 4.76 -7.37
C GLN A 208 -12.62 6.06 -8.17
N MET A 209 -11.61 6.26 -9.02
CA MET A 209 -11.41 7.49 -9.77
C MET A 209 -11.91 7.41 -11.22
N GLY A 210 -12.27 6.22 -11.71
CA GLY A 210 -12.66 6.02 -13.11
C GLY A 210 -11.53 6.26 -14.10
N LEU A 211 -10.28 5.95 -13.69
CA LEU A 211 -9.08 6.15 -14.51
C LEU A 211 -8.63 4.84 -15.16
N ARG A 212 -7.96 4.97 -16.31
CA ARG A 212 -7.26 3.84 -16.94
C ARG A 212 -5.88 3.69 -16.30
N ALA A 213 -5.30 2.50 -16.39
CA ALA A 213 -4.01 2.19 -15.77
C ALA A 213 -2.90 3.16 -16.19
N GLU A 214 -2.80 3.45 -17.49
CA GLU A 214 -1.80 4.34 -18.08
C GLU A 214 -1.97 5.83 -17.71
N GLU A 215 -3.09 6.20 -17.08
CA GLU A 215 -3.33 7.54 -16.55
C GLU A 215 -2.83 7.71 -15.11
N ILE A 216 -2.33 6.61 -14.50
CA ILE A 216 -1.78 6.58 -13.15
C ILE A 216 -0.26 6.39 -13.21
N CYS A 217 0.47 7.23 -12.49
CA CYS A 217 1.89 7.05 -12.24
C CYS A 217 2.12 6.61 -10.80
N MET A 218 2.58 5.38 -10.60
CA MET A 218 3.09 4.93 -9.31
C MET A 218 4.52 5.39 -9.14
N VAL A 219 4.77 6.11 -8.06
CA VAL A 219 6.09 6.65 -7.72
C VAL A 219 6.57 6.04 -6.42
N GLY A 220 7.73 5.45 -6.44
CA GLY A 220 8.34 4.85 -5.26
C GLY A 220 9.83 4.63 -5.43
N ASP A 221 10.48 4.27 -4.34
CA ASP A 221 11.93 4.09 -4.27
C ASP A 221 12.36 2.62 -4.36
N ARG A 222 11.40 1.67 -4.40
CA ARG A 222 11.67 0.23 -4.42
C ARG A 222 11.20 -0.45 -5.70
N ILE A 223 12.13 -1.10 -6.39
CA ILE A 223 11.83 -1.82 -7.64
C ILE A 223 10.89 -3.00 -7.41
N TYR A 224 11.15 -3.77 -6.34
CA TYR A 224 10.45 -5.04 -6.08
C TYR A 224 9.07 -4.88 -5.44
N THR A 225 8.69 -3.69 -5.01
CA THR A 225 7.36 -3.37 -4.49
C THR A 225 6.63 -2.36 -5.36
N ASP A 226 7.11 -1.11 -5.43
CA ASP A 226 6.42 0.02 -6.06
C ASP A 226 6.36 -0.12 -7.58
N ILE A 227 7.53 -0.35 -8.18
CA ILE A 227 7.63 -0.48 -9.64
C ILE A 227 7.03 -1.80 -10.11
N ALA A 228 7.23 -2.88 -9.33
CA ALA A 228 6.57 -4.15 -9.62
C ALA A 228 5.04 -4.03 -9.56
N MET A 229 4.47 -3.30 -8.57
CA MET A 229 3.04 -3.04 -8.49
C MET A 229 2.54 -2.23 -9.70
N ALA A 230 3.25 -1.16 -10.09
CA ALA A 230 2.91 -0.39 -11.29
C ALA A 230 2.80 -1.29 -12.51
N HIS A 231 3.83 -2.10 -12.74
CA HIS A 231 3.87 -3.02 -13.85
C HIS A 231 2.76 -4.09 -13.82
N ASN A 232 2.44 -4.61 -12.63
CA ASN A 232 1.40 -5.62 -12.46
C ASN A 232 0.00 -5.04 -12.70
N ALA A 233 -0.19 -3.76 -12.40
CA ALA A 233 -1.44 -3.03 -12.65
C ALA A 233 -1.54 -2.42 -14.07
N GLY A 234 -0.46 -2.46 -14.87
CA GLY A 234 -0.39 -1.78 -16.17
C GLY A 234 -0.27 -0.25 -16.06
N ALA A 235 0.07 0.27 -14.87
CA ALA A 235 0.31 1.69 -14.61
C ALA A 235 1.74 2.10 -14.96
N VAL A 236 1.99 3.41 -15.06
CA VAL A 236 3.34 3.94 -15.29
C VAL A 236 4.16 3.85 -13.99
N GLY A 237 5.31 3.21 -14.03
CA GLY A 237 6.22 3.08 -12.89
C GLY A 237 7.36 4.09 -12.94
N CYS A 238 7.40 5.03 -11.99
CA CYS A 238 8.48 6.00 -11.81
C CYS A 238 9.30 5.66 -10.56
N LEU A 239 10.50 5.14 -10.76
CA LEU A 239 11.47 4.95 -9.69
C LEU A 239 12.10 6.29 -9.31
N VAL A 240 12.14 6.60 -8.01
CA VAL A 240 12.92 7.71 -7.45
C VAL A 240 14.14 7.17 -6.71
N LEU A 241 15.25 7.90 -6.82
CA LEU A 241 16.53 7.52 -6.22
C LEU A 241 16.77 8.23 -4.87
N SER A 242 15.71 8.74 -4.25
CA SER A 242 15.77 9.41 -2.96
C SER A 242 15.75 8.45 -1.75
N GLY A 243 15.49 7.16 -1.99
CA GLY A 243 15.35 6.13 -0.95
C GLY A 243 16.30 4.95 -1.13
N GLU A 244 15.75 3.74 -1.12
CA GLU A 244 16.50 2.47 -1.04
C GLU A 244 17.26 2.12 -2.32
N THR A 245 16.62 2.28 -3.49
CA THR A 245 17.20 1.82 -4.76
C THR A 245 18.23 2.79 -5.32
N THR A 246 19.42 2.30 -5.59
CA THR A 246 20.46 3.04 -6.31
C THR A 246 20.32 2.87 -7.83
N MET A 247 20.93 3.79 -8.60
CA MET A 247 20.99 3.69 -10.06
C MET A 247 21.63 2.38 -10.56
N GLU A 248 22.60 1.86 -9.81
CA GLU A 248 23.27 0.61 -10.14
C GLU A 248 22.31 -0.57 -10.02
N VAL A 249 21.56 -0.66 -8.92
CA VAL A 249 20.53 -1.67 -8.70
C VAL A 249 19.43 -1.54 -9.74
N ALA A 250 19.00 -0.32 -10.05
CA ALA A 250 17.97 -0.07 -11.05
C ALA A 250 18.35 -0.61 -12.43
N ARG A 251 19.61 -0.40 -12.86
CA ARG A 251 20.10 -0.91 -14.16
C ARG A 251 20.14 -2.43 -14.27
N GLN A 252 20.25 -3.13 -13.14
CA GLN A 252 20.29 -4.60 -13.08
C GLN A 252 18.90 -5.22 -12.92
N ALA A 253 17.85 -4.40 -12.77
CA ALA A 253 16.49 -4.90 -12.59
C ALA A 253 16.05 -5.72 -13.84
N PRO A 254 15.43 -6.88 -13.65
CA PRO A 254 14.99 -7.74 -14.76
C PRO A 254 13.92 -7.07 -15.63
N ARG A 255 13.13 -6.17 -15.04
CA ARG A 255 12.20 -5.29 -15.75
C ARG A 255 12.48 -3.85 -15.33
N GLN A 256 12.78 -3.02 -16.32
CA GLN A 256 13.15 -1.63 -16.07
C GLN A 256 11.93 -0.78 -15.69
N PRO A 257 12.05 0.20 -14.77
CA PRO A 257 11.03 1.22 -14.58
C PRO A 257 10.74 1.99 -15.89
N ASP A 258 9.53 2.48 -16.06
CA ASP A 258 9.18 3.32 -17.21
C ASP A 258 9.94 4.66 -17.14
N LEU A 259 10.14 5.16 -15.92
CA LEU A 259 10.88 6.37 -15.61
C LEU A 259 11.82 6.13 -14.42
N ILE A 260 13.01 6.74 -14.47
CA ILE A 260 13.92 6.82 -13.33
C ILE A 260 14.24 8.30 -13.11
N ALA A 261 13.76 8.85 -12.01
CA ALA A 261 14.00 10.22 -11.58
C ALA A 261 14.93 10.26 -10.37
N ARG A 262 15.70 11.32 -10.23
CA ARG A 262 16.52 11.55 -9.04
C ARG A 262 15.64 11.62 -7.79
N ASP A 263 14.51 12.32 -7.90
CA ASP A 263 13.52 12.58 -6.86
C ASP A 263 12.18 12.99 -7.50
N ILE A 264 11.15 13.17 -6.68
CA ILE A 264 9.83 13.61 -7.18
C ILE A 264 9.83 15.03 -7.75
N GLN A 265 10.79 15.90 -7.37
CA GLN A 265 10.92 17.22 -7.98
C GLN A 265 11.19 17.09 -9.48
N GLN A 266 12.13 16.23 -9.86
CA GLN A 266 12.46 15.99 -11.27
C GLN A 266 11.26 15.43 -12.04
N LEU A 267 10.50 14.52 -11.44
CA LEU A 267 9.25 14.04 -12.04
C LEU A 267 8.27 15.22 -12.27
N GLY A 268 8.11 16.10 -11.27
CA GLY A 268 7.26 17.28 -11.38
C GLY A 268 7.69 18.23 -12.50
N GLU A 269 8.99 18.38 -12.73
CA GLU A 269 9.56 19.16 -13.85
C GLU A 269 9.19 18.52 -15.19
N TRP A 270 9.34 17.20 -15.33
CA TRP A 270 8.97 16.46 -16.54
C TRP A 270 7.47 16.50 -16.83
N LEU A 271 6.62 16.37 -15.79
CA LEU A 271 5.18 16.48 -15.93
C LEU A 271 4.77 17.88 -16.44
N ALA A 272 5.40 18.95 -15.95
CA ALA A 272 5.15 20.33 -16.42
C ALA A 272 5.65 20.51 -17.86
N GLU A 273 6.89 20.09 -18.18
CA GLU A 273 7.44 20.17 -19.53
C GLU A 273 6.59 19.41 -20.56
N SER A 274 5.99 18.28 -20.17
CA SER A 274 5.15 17.49 -21.07
C SER A 274 3.85 18.19 -21.48
N ARG A 275 3.40 19.17 -20.69
CA ARG A 275 2.15 19.93 -20.85
C ARG A 275 2.34 21.33 -21.45
N ALA A 276 3.59 21.82 -21.46
CA ALA A 276 3.98 23.04 -22.17
C ALA A 276 4.03 22.78 -23.69
#